data_94149766d2f0a123364e06f50bc65731
#
_entry.id   94149766d2f0a123364e06f50bc65731
#
_cell.length_a   1.000
_cell.length_b   1.000
_cell.length_c   1.000
_cell.angle_alpha   90.00
_cell.angle_beta   90.00
_cell.angle_gamma   90.00
#
_symmetry.space_group_name_H-M   'P 1'
#
loop_
_entity.id
_entity.type
_entity.pdbx_description
1 polymer ?
#
loop_
_entity_poly.entity_id
_entity_poly.type
_entity_poly.pdbx_seq_one_letter_code
_entity_poly.pdbx_strand_id
1 'polypeptide(L)'
;MRITSTAFEPEGDIPSRYTCDGEDISPPLAIEDLPPETVSLVLVMDDPDAPMGTWDHWLAYDIEPRTQIPEAVEGLGTPGTNSWERTGYGGPCPP
;
A
#
# COMPACT_ATOMS: atom_id res chain seq x y z
N MET A 1 -8.85 0.39 14.47
CA MET A 1 -7.92 -0.21 13.50
C MET A 1 -6.87 0.82 13.09
N ARG A 2 -5.62 0.43 13.03
CA ARG A 2 -4.52 1.31 12.64
C ARG A 2 -3.54 0.55 11.74
N ILE A 3 -3.02 1.21 10.71
CA ILE A 3 -2.03 0.63 9.82
C ILE A 3 -0.68 1.29 10.09
N THR A 4 0.38 0.47 10.18
CA THR A 4 1.74 0.94 10.43
C THR A 4 2.72 0.19 9.54
N SER A 5 3.97 0.66 9.50
CA SER A 5 5.05 -0.04 8.81
C SER A 5 6.29 -0.06 9.69
N THR A 6 7.07 -1.14 9.60
CA THR A 6 8.37 -1.20 10.25
C THR A 6 9.45 -0.48 9.45
N ALA A 7 9.14 -0.12 8.19
CA ALA A 7 10.10 0.52 7.30
C ALA A 7 10.12 2.05 7.43
N PHE A 8 9.02 2.64 7.92
CA PHE A 8 8.92 4.09 8.11
C PHE A 8 7.85 4.43 9.15
N GLU A 9 7.95 5.61 9.74
CA GLU A 9 6.99 6.08 10.73
C GLU A 9 5.89 6.90 10.08
N PRO A 10 4.73 7.08 10.76
CA PRO A 10 3.68 7.98 10.28
C PRO A 10 4.28 9.36 10.00
N GLU A 11 3.91 9.94 8.85
CA GLU A 11 4.43 11.22 8.36
C GLU A 11 5.94 11.21 8.08
N GLY A 12 6.58 10.05 8.18
CA GLY A 12 8.00 9.90 7.84
C GLY A 12 8.21 9.67 6.35
N ASP A 13 9.47 9.77 5.94
CA ASP A 13 9.83 9.54 4.55
C ASP A 13 9.79 8.05 4.20
N ILE A 14 9.23 7.74 3.04
CA ILE A 14 9.25 6.38 2.52
C ILE A 14 10.64 6.11 1.95
N PRO A 15 11.35 5.06 2.43
CA PRO A 15 12.67 4.72 1.89
C PRO A 15 12.66 4.51 0.38
N SER A 16 13.73 4.92 -0.29
CA SER A 16 13.85 4.85 -1.75
C SER A 16 13.66 3.44 -2.30
N ARG A 17 13.90 2.42 -1.50
CA ARG A 17 13.68 1.01 -1.87
C ARG A 17 12.26 0.75 -2.35
N TYR A 18 11.28 1.48 -1.80
CA TYR A 18 9.86 1.30 -2.12
C TYR A 18 9.36 2.30 -3.16
N THR A 19 10.26 3.03 -3.79
CA THR A 19 9.94 4.05 -4.79
C THR A 19 10.52 3.68 -6.14
N CYS A 20 10.19 4.47 -7.18
CA CYS A 20 10.73 4.25 -8.51
C CYS A 20 12.24 4.50 -8.60
N ASP A 21 12.83 5.14 -7.59
CA ASP A 21 14.28 5.35 -7.53
C ASP A 21 15.03 4.12 -6.97
N GLY A 22 14.31 3.13 -6.49
CA GLY A 22 14.88 1.91 -5.95
C GLY A 22 14.23 0.67 -6.55
N GLU A 23 14.02 -0.35 -5.72
CA GLU A 23 13.44 -1.61 -6.17
C GLU A 23 11.97 -1.52 -6.54
N ASP A 24 11.30 -0.46 -6.12
CA ASP A 24 9.88 -0.21 -6.39
C ASP A 24 8.97 -1.36 -5.93
N ILE A 25 9.27 -1.89 -4.76
CA ILE A 25 8.50 -2.98 -4.15
C ILE A 25 7.62 -2.42 -3.04
N SER A 26 6.54 -3.13 -2.70
CA SER A 26 5.63 -2.68 -1.64
C SER A 26 6.29 -2.82 -0.27
N PRO A 27 6.05 -1.85 0.64
CA PRO A 27 6.61 -1.91 1.98
C PRO A 27 5.89 -2.93 2.85
N PRO A 28 6.55 -3.39 3.94
CA PRO A 28 5.87 -4.22 4.92
C PRO A 28 4.86 -3.39 5.70
N LEU A 29 3.69 -3.95 5.97
CA LEU A 29 2.62 -3.26 6.68
C LEU A 29 2.13 -4.12 7.84
N ALA A 30 1.68 -3.45 8.90
CA ALA A 30 1.05 -4.11 10.04
C ALA A 30 -0.30 -3.45 10.30
N ILE A 31 -1.28 -4.25 10.71
CA ILE A 31 -2.62 -3.77 11.02
C ILE A 31 -2.86 -4.06 12.50
N GLU A 32 -3.07 -2.99 13.27
CA GLU A 32 -3.32 -3.07 14.70
C GLU A 32 -4.80 -2.89 15.00
N ASP A 33 -5.27 -3.53 16.06
CA ASP A 33 -6.65 -3.42 16.52
C ASP A 33 -7.68 -3.76 15.45
N LEU A 34 -7.39 -4.81 14.66
CA LEU A 34 -8.33 -5.30 13.67
C LEU A 34 -9.57 -5.88 14.37
N PRO A 35 -10.79 -5.37 14.09
CA PRO A 35 -11.99 -5.89 14.71
C PRO A 35 -12.15 -7.39 14.45
N PRO A 36 -12.52 -8.19 15.48
CA PRO A 36 -12.61 -9.64 15.32
C PRO A 36 -13.70 -10.10 14.36
N GLU A 37 -14.69 -9.26 14.09
CA GLU A 37 -15.77 -9.57 13.15
C GLU A 37 -15.44 -9.20 11.70
N THR A 38 -14.22 -8.75 11.43
CA THR A 38 -13.80 -8.40 10.07
C THR A 38 -13.86 -9.61 9.15
N VAL A 39 -14.51 -9.47 8.00
CA VAL A 39 -14.63 -10.56 7.01
C VAL A 39 -13.73 -10.36 5.80
N SER A 40 -13.35 -9.12 5.49
CA SER A 40 -12.40 -8.83 4.40
C SER A 40 -11.79 -7.45 4.59
N LEU A 41 -10.70 -7.19 3.88
CA LEU A 41 -10.00 -5.91 3.92
C LEU A 41 -9.86 -5.34 2.52
N VAL A 42 -9.81 -4.01 2.45
CA VAL A 42 -9.46 -3.26 1.25
C VAL A 42 -8.25 -2.40 1.59
N LEU A 43 -7.25 -2.43 0.72
CA LEU A 43 -6.05 -1.62 0.86
C LEU A 43 -6.03 -0.54 -0.21
N VAL A 44 -5.84 0.69 0.21
CA VAL A 44 -5.70 1.84 -0.69
C VAL A 44 -4.45 2.62 -0.31
N MET A 45 -3.55 2.84 -1.27
CA MET A 45 -2.43 3.74 -1.11
C MET A 45 -2.53 4.81 -2.19
N ASP A 46 -2.72 6.05 -1.79
CA ASP A 46 -2.87 7.15 -2.73
C ASP A 46 -2.06 8.37 -2.32
N ASP A 47 -1.92 9.30 -3.26
CA ASP A 47 -1.33 10.62 -3.03
C ASP A 47 -2.36 11.67 -3.43
N PRO A 48 -3.05 12.29 -2.46
CA PRO A 48 -4.06 13.29 -2.75
C PRO A 48 -3.48 14.62 -3.24
N ASP A 49 -2.19 14.83 -3.08
CA ASP A 49 -1.50 16.07 -3.42
C ASP A 49 -0.72 15.99 -4.73
N ALA A 50 -0.96 14.97 -5.53
CA ALA A 50 -0.31 14.84 -6.83
C ALA A 50 -0.71 15.98 -7.78
N PRO A 51 0.16 16.38 -8.73
CA PRO A 51 -0.09 17.56 -9.59
C PRO A 51 -1.41 17.54 -10.36
N MET A 52 -1.89 16.35 -10.73
CA MET A 52 -3.12 16.19 -11.51
C MET A 52 -4.31 15.72 -10.66
N GLY A 53 -4.23 15.87 -9.33
CA GLY A 53 -5.23 15.37 -8.41
C GLY A 53 -4.78 14.10 -7.73
N THR A 54 -5.70 13.38 -7.09
CA THR A 54 -5.35 12.14 -6.37
C THR A 54 -4.77 11.10 -7.32
N TRP A 55 -3.61 10.56 -6.96
CA TRP A 55 -2.96 9.50 -7.72
C TRP A 55 -2.98 8.21 -6.91
N ASP A 56 -3.58 7.17 -7.46
CA ASP A 56 -3.70 5.87 -6.79
C ASP A 56 -2.47 5.03 -7.11
N HIS A 57 -1.73 4.68 -6.07
CA HIS A 57 -0.51 3.88 -6.18
C HIS A 57 -0.76 2.39 -6.07
N TRP A 58 -1.68 1.99 -5.18
CA TRP A 58 -1.90 0.58 -4.89
C TRP A 58 -3.31 0.36 -4.38
N LEU A 59 -4.02 -0.55 -5.03
CA LEU A 59 -5.37 -0.92 -4.66
C LEU A 59 -5.46 -2.44 -4.61
N ALA A 60 -5.99 -2.97 -3.52
CA ALA A 60 -6.26 -4.40 -3.39
C ALA A 60 -7.52 -4.58 -2.57
N TYR A 61 -8.36 -5.53 -2.96
CA TYR A 61 -9.62 -5.80 -2.29
C TYR A 61 -9.82 -7.30 -2.10
N ASP A 62 -10.86 -7.67 -1.35
CA ASP A 62 -11.12 -9.07 -0.98
C ASP A 62 -9.89 -9.71 -0.31
N ILE A 63 -9.22 -8.95 0.55
CA ILE A 63 -8.05 -9.44 1.29
C ILE A 63 -8.56 -10.19 2.51
N GLU A 64 -8.07 -11.42 2.74
CA GLU A 64 -8.38 -12.13 3.97
C GLU A 64 -7.92 -11.33 5.18
N PRO A 65 -8.70 -11.30 6.28
CA PRO A 65 -8.28 -10.60 7.49
C PRO A 65 -6.93 -11.10 7.97
N ARG A 66 -6.00 -10.15 8.18
CA ARG A 66 -4.64 -10.47 8.61
C ARG A 66 -4.04 -9.26 9.30
N THR A 67 -3.07 -9.48 10.15
CA THR A 67 -2.41 -8.41 10.90
C THR A 67 -1.08 -7.97 10.30
N GLN A 68 -0.56 -8.71 9.32
CA GLN A 68 0.70 -8.37 8.69
C GLN A 68 0.64 -8.62 7.18
N ILE A 69 1.25 -7.69 6.45
CA ILE A 69 1.41 -7.79 5.00
C ILE A 69 2.92 -7.70 4.76
N PRO A 70 3.56 -8.76 4.25
CA PRO A 70 5.01 -8.74 4.06
C PRO A 70 5.46 -7.80 2.96
N GLU A 71 6.71 -7.37 3.03
CA GLU A 71 7.35 -6.60 1.97
C GLU A 71 7.32 -7.37 0.66
N ALA A 72 7.12 -6.66 -0.45
CA ALA A 72 7.04 -7.25 -1.80
C ALA A 72 6.02 -8.39 -1.88
N VAL A 73 4.87 -8.19 -1.22
CA VAL A 73 3.82 -9.22 -1.14
C VAL A 73 3.29 -9.58 -2.51
N GLU A 74 3.04 -10.88 -2.72
CA GLU A 74 2.39 -11.40 -3.91
C GLU A 74 1.06 -12.03 -3.53
N GLY A 75 0.09 -11.94 -4.43
CA GLY A 75 -1.21 -12.59 -4.22
C GLY A 75 -2.04 -11.99 -3.10
N LEU A 76 -1.89 -10.70 -2.81
CA LEU A 76 -2.67 -10.03 -1.78
C LEU A 76 -4.07 -9.72 -2.32
N GLY A 77 -5.04 -10.56 -1.99
CA GLY A 77 -6.42 -10.38 -2.44
C GLY A 77 -6.53 -10.24 -3.95
N THR A 78 -7.45 -9.39 -4.40
CA THR A 78 -7.63 -9.07 -5.81
C THR A 78 -7.02 -7.69 -6.08
N PRO A 79 -6.02 -7.59 -6.97
CA PRO A 79 -5.41 -6.29 -7.25
C PRO A 79 -6.34 -5.40 -8.05
N GLY A 80 -6.42 -4.12 -7.66
CA GLY A 80 -7.15 -3.10 -8.40
C GLY A 80 -6.24 -2.37 -9.37
N THR A 81 -6.83 -1.63 -10.29
CA THR A 81 -6.10 -0.85 -11.28
C THR A 81 -5.65 0.47 -10.67
N ASN A 82 -4.34 0.73 -10.68
CA ASN A 82 -3.78 1.99 -10.19
C ASN A 82 -3.81 3.08 -11.27
N SER A 83 -3.31 4.28 -10.93
CA SER A 83 -3.36 5.41 -11.87
C SER A 83 -2.40 5.27 -13.05
N TRP A 84 -1.49 4.30 -13.04
CA TRP A 84 -0.70 3.95 -14.22
C TRP A 84 -1.41 2.95 -15.13
N GLU A 85 -2.69 2.67 -14.85
CA GLU A 85 -3.49 1.70 -15.61
C GLU A 85 -2.92 0.27 -15.54
N ARG A 86 -2.24 -0.04 -14.43
CA ARG A 86 -1.70 -1.37 -14.15
C ARG A 86 -2.25 -1.86 -12.81
N THR A 87 -2.15 -3.15 -12.57
CA THR A 87 -2.52 -3.73 -11.28
C THR A 87 -1.28 -3.87 -10.39
N GLY A 88 -1.52 -3.84 -9.07
CA GLY A 88 -0.46 -4.03 -8.09
C GLY A 88 0.14 -2.72 -7.60
N TYR A 89 1.28 -2.83 -6.92
CA TYR A 89 1.95 -1.70 -6.30
C TYR A 89 2.75 -0.89 -7.31
N GLY A 90 2.56 0.44 -7.27
CA GLY A 90 3.44 1.38 -7.93
C GLY A 90 3.92 2.40 -6.90
N GLY A 91 5.23 2.48 -6.68
CA GLY A 91 5.78 3.33 -5.66
C GLY A 91 5.77 4.81 -6.00
N PRO A 92 6.01 5.69 -5.01
CA PRO A 92 6.15 7.11 -5.26
C PRO A 92 7.24 7.38 -6.30
N CYS A 93 6.93 8.27 -7.22
CA CYS A 93 7.85 8.65 -8.28
C CYS A 93 7.72 10.16 -8.55
N PRO A 94 8.11 11.00 -7.57
CA PRO A 94 7.95 12.45 -7.70
C PRO A 94 8.81 13.00 -8.82
N PRO A 95 8.37 14.10 -9.43
CA PRO A 95 9.15 14.77 -10.48
C PRO A 95 10.44 15.35 -9.96
#